data_b8debe9417e7bfb790df192acf8747e4
#
_entry.id   b8debe9417e7bfb790df192acf8747e4
#
_cell.length_a   1.000
_cell.length_b   1.000
_cell.length_c   1.000
_cell.angle_alpha   90.00
_cell.angle_beta   90.00
_cell.angle_gamma   90.00
#
_symmetry.space_group_name_H-M   'P 1'
#
loop_
_entity.id
_entity.type
_entity.pdbx_description
1 polymer ?
#
loop_
_entity_poly.entity_id
_entity_poly.type
_entity_poly.pdbx_seq_one_letter_code
_entity_poly.pdbx_strand_id
1 'polypeptide(L)'
;VVFITISSHFSSSYSNACIAAEGNDKVFVVDSLNLSSGVGHVVLEACDMAEKGLNGAEIKKTLDEDIIPNVETSFVLDRLDYMVRGGRCSAVSALGANLLQLHPGIEVANGKMRVAKKYRGSWERCLKNYIKERLEGRNDIRSHRIFITYTETPDEIVQECVKLVREIADFDEVILTTA
;
A
#
# COMPACT_ATOMS: atom_id res chain seq x y z
N VAL A 1 -16.71 15.29 -8.30
CA VAL A 1 -15.29 14.93 -8.24
C VAL A 1 -15.07 14.09 -6.99
N VAL A 2 -14.37 12.94 -7.11
CA VAL A 2 -13.85 12.19 -5.96
C VAL A 2 -12.37 12.51 -5.85
N PHE A 3 -11.95 13.07 -4.71
CA PHE A 3 -10.57 13.46 -4.44
C PHE A 3 -9.97 12.56 -3.37
N ILE A 4 -9.07 11.67 -3.78
CA ILE A 4 -8.48 10.65 -2.91
C ILE A 4 -7.10 11.13 -2.46
N THR A 5 -6.85 11.10 -1.16
CA THR A 5 -5.60 11.56 -0.57
C THR A 5 -4.80 10.42 0.04
N ILE A 6 -3.50 10.64 0.22
CA ILE A 6 -2.69 9.85 1.14
C ILE A 6 -3.30 9.90 2.55
N SER A 7 -3.04 8.88 3.37
CA SER A 7 -3.54 8.83 4.75
C SER A 7 -3.33 10.14 5.51
N SER A 8 -4.38 10.57 6.21
CA SER A 8 -4.38 11.73 7.12
C SER A 8 -3.36 11.61 8.26
N HIS A 9 -2.88 10.40 8.55
CA HIS A 9 -1.81 10.16 9.52
C HIS A 9 -0.41 10.48 8.99
N PHE A 10 -0.23 10.63 7.67
CA PHE A 10 1.08 10.92 7.05
C PHE A 10 1.19 12.38 6.59
N SER A 11 0.07 13.03 6.30
CA SER A 11 0.04 14.37 5.70
C SER A 11 -1.24 15.10 6.05
N SER A 12 -1.17 16.43 6.06
CA SER A 12 -2.36 17.30 6.16
C SER A 12 -3.17 17.40 4.88
N SER A 13 -2.83 16.63 3.84
CA SER A 13 -3.51 16.70 2.53
C SER A 13 -5.00 16.46 2.62
N TYR A 14 -5.43 15.49 3.43
CA TYR A 14 -6.84 15.19 3.65
C TYR A 14 -7.58 16.37 4.29
N SER A 15 -7.08 16.89 5.42
CA SER A 15 -7.71 18.01 6.12
C SER A 15 -7.74 19.28 5.27
N ASN A 16 -6.67 19.56 4.52
CA ASN A 16 -6.63 20.71 3.61
C ASN A 16 -7.64 20.55 2.46
N ALA A 17 -7.77 19.35 1.92
CA ALA A 17 -8.77 19.06 0.89
C ALA A 17 -10.21 19.20 1.41
N CYS A 18 -10.48 18.75 2.63
CA CYS A 18 -11.79 18.94 3.28
C CYS A 18 -12.12 20.42 3.44
N ILE A 19 -11.16 21.24 3.92
CA ILE A 19 -11.35 22.69 4.04
C ILE A 19 -11.61 23.33 2.67
N ALA A 20 -10.84 22.94 1.66
CA ALA A 20 -11.00 23.48 0.29
C ALA A 20 -12.33 23.07 -0.36
N ALA A 21 -12.88 21.93 0.02
CA ALA A 21 -14.17 21.43 -0.48
C ALA A 21 -15.38 21.95 0.31
N GLU A 22 -15.18 22.70 1.39
CA GLU A 22 -16.26 23.18 2.24
C GLU A 22 -17.26 24.03 1.43
N GLY A 23 -18.54 23.69 1.57
CA GLY A 23 -19.63 24.33 0.80
C GLY A 23 -19.76 23.87 -0.65
N ASN A 24 -18.97 22.90 -1.11
CA ASN A 24 -19.07 22.33 -2.46
C ASN A 24 -19.55 20.88 -2.42
N ASP A 25 -20.84 20.65 -2.61
CA ASP A 25 -21.51 19.34 -2.61
C ASP A 25 -21.12 18.42 -3.77
N LYS A 26 -20.34 18.92 -4.75
CA LYS A 26 -19.85 18.13 -5.90
C LYS A 26 -18.44 17.56 -5.69
N VAL A 27 -17.79 17.84 -4.56
CA VAL A 27 -16.46 17.35 -4.22
C VAL A 27 -16.52 16.40 -3.02
N PHE A 28 -16.12 15.17 -3.24
CA PHE A 28 -16.10 14.10 -2.26
C PHE A 28 -14.66 13.79 -1.90
N VAL A 29 -14.21 14.21 -0.72
CA VAL A 29 -12.85 13.96 -0.23
C VAL A 29 -12.80 12.61 0.46
N VAL A 30 -11.80 11.80 0.10
CA VAL A 30 -11.58 10.44 0.63
C VAL A 30 -10.20 10.34 1.25
N ASP A 31 -10.13 9.89 2.49
CA ASP A 31 -8.89 9.49 3.13
C ASP A 31 -8.61 8.02 2.77
N SER A 32 -7.59 7.76 1.97
CA SER A 32 -7.29 6.38 1.58
C SER A 32 -6.80 5.50 2.73
N LEU A 33 -6.42 6.09 3.86
CA LEU A 33 -5.71 5.43 4.97
C LEU A 33 -4.49 4.63 4.49
N ASN A 34 -3.93 5.00 3.35
CA ASN A 34 -2.85 4.30 2.66
C ASN A 34 -1.78 5.27 2.14
N LEU A 35 -0.75 4.71 1.51
CA LEU A 35 0.33 5.44 0.83
C LEU A 35 0.71 4.75 -0.48
N SER A 36 1.44 5.46 -1.36
CA SER A 36 1.99 4.93 -2.61
C SER A 36 0.97 4.13 -3.43
N SER A 37 1.33 2.91 -3.85
CA SER A 37 0.44 2.03 -4.63
C SER A 37 -0.83 1.61 -3.89
N GLY A 38 -0.86 1.66 -2.56
CA GLY A 38 -2.11 1.48 -1.81
C GLY A 38 -3.13 2.59 -2.10
N VAL A 39 -2.68 3.85 -2.25
CA VAL A 39 -3.55 4.94 -2.75
C VAL A 39 -3.93 4.68 -4.20
N GLY A 40 -2.97 4.25 -5.03
CA GLY A 40 -3.22 3.88 -6.43
C GLY A 40 -4.29 2.81 -6.57
N HIS A 41 -4.29 1.81 -5.69
CA HIS A 41 -5.34 0.78 -5.65
C HIS A 41 -6.72 1.40 -5.42
N VAL A 42 -6.86 2.24 -4.38
CA VAL A 42 -8.13 2.94 -4.08
C VAL A 42 -8.59 3.81 -5.25
N VAL A 43 -7.64 4.46 -5.95
CA VAL A 43 -7.95 5.28 -7.14
C VAL A 43 -8.50 4.41 -8.28
N LEU A 44 -7.86 3.27 -8.58
CA LEU A 44 -8.33 2.38 -9.64
C LEU A 44 -9.72 1.79 -9.32
N GLU A 45 -9.97 1.41 -8.08
CA GLU A 45 -11.32 0.97 -7.66
C GLU A 45 -12.37 2.08 -7.86
N ALA A 46 -12.00 3.34 -7.57
CA ALA A 46 -12.89 4.47 -7.84
C ALA A 46 -13.14 4.66 -9.34
N CYS A 47 -12.12 4.47 -10.19
CA CYS A 47 -12.26 4.53 -11.64
C CYS A 47 -13.18 3.42 -12.16
N ASP A 48 -12.98 2.18 -11.72
CA ASP A 48 -13.81 1.04 -12.10
C ASP A 48 -15.30 1.26 -11.74
N MET A 49 -15.56 1.88 -10.58
CA MET A 49 -16.92 2.26 -10.17
C MET A 49 -17.50 3.39 -11.03
N ALA A 50 -16.69 4.38 -11.38
CA ALA A 50 -17.11 5.48 -12.23
C ALA A 50 -17.44 4.99 -13.66
N GLU A 51 -16.66 4.06 -14.20
CA GLU A 51 -16.92 3.41 -15.49
C GLU A 51 -18.24 2.60 -15.48
N LYS A 52 -18.59 2.03 -14.33
CA LYS A 52 -19.90 1.37 -14.10
C LYS A 52 -21.06 2.34 -13.90
N GLY A 53 -20.79 3.66 -13.92
CA GLY A 53 -21.80 4.70 -13.85
C GLY A 53 -22.18 5.16 -12.44
N LEU A 54 -21.44 4.76 -11.40
CA LEU A 54 -21.69 5.24 -10.04
C LEU A 54 -21.38 6.74 -9.93
N ASN A 55 -22.19 7.47 -9.17
CA ASN A 55 -21.93 8.87 -8.88
C ASN A 55 -20.89 9.04 -7.74
N GLY A 56 -20.38 10.28 -7.55
CA GLY A 56 -19.31 10.54 -6.59
C GLY A 56 -19.66 10.21 -5.14
N ALA A 57 -20.92 10.36 -4.74
CA ALA A 57 -21.37 10.01 -3.39
C ALA A 57 -21.38 8.49 -3.17
N GLU A 58 -21.85 7.74 -4.16
CA GLU A 58 -21.87 6.27 -4.14
C GLU A 58 -20.45 5.72 -4.14
N ILE A 59 -19.57 6.27 -4.98
CA ILE A 59 -18.14 5.90 -5.01
C ILE A 59 -17.51 6.13 -3.64
N LYS A 60 -17.64 7.35 -3.09
CA LYS A 60 -17.09 7.65 -1.75
C LYS A 60 -17.59 6.68 -0.70
N LYS A 61 -18.88 6.43 -0.67
CA LYS A 61 -19.48 5.50 0.29
C LYS A 61 -18.88 4.09 0.18
N THR A 62 -18.78 3.57 -1.04
CA THR A 62 -18.21 2.22 -1.27
C THR A 62 -16.73 2.18 -0.92
N LEU A 63 -15.96 3.24 -1.23
CA LEU A 63 -14.56 3.33 -0.85
C LEU A 63 -14.40 3.28 0.67
N ASP A 64 -15.16 4.08 1.42
CA ASP A 64 -15.05 4.19 2.88
C ASP A 64 -15.51 2.91 3.60
N GLU A 65 -16.58 2.28 3.13
CA GLU A 65 -17.22 1.17 3.82
C GLU A 65 -16.68 -0.22 3.43
N ASP A 66 -16.19 -0.38 2.19
CA ASP A 66 -15.78 -1.69 1.67
C ASP A 66 -14.34 -1.73 1.13
N ILE A 67 -13.92 -0.78 0.31
CA ILE A 67 -12.62 -0.88 -0.36
C ILE A 67 -11.48 -0.59 0.61
N ILE A 68 -11.45 0.60 1.21
CA ILE A 68 -10.34 1.05 2.08
C ILE A 68 -10.08 0.10 3.25
N PRO A 69 -11.10 -0.41 3.96
CA PRO A 69 -10.88 -1.38 5.04
C PRO A 69 -10.25 -2.70 4.60
N ASN A 70 -10.36 -3.05 3.31
CA ASN A 70 -9.86 -4.30 2.74
C ASN A 70 -8.59 -4.13 1.89
N VAL A 71 -8.06 -2.91 1.73
CA VAL A 71 -6.77 -2.69 1.06
C VAL A 71 -5.63 -2.96 2.03
N GLU A 72 -4.89 -4.02 1.79
CA GLU A 72 -3.68 -4.35 2.53
C GLU A 72 -2.44 -3.80 1.82
N THR A 73 -1.72 -2.93 2.48
CA THR A 73 -0.44 -2.38 1.99
C THR A 73 0.69 -2.78 2.92
N SER A 74 1.72 -3.36 2.35
CA SER A 74 2.95 -3.70 3.07
C SER A 74 4.16 -3.68 2.16
N PHE A 75 5.35 -3.57 2.73
CA PHE A 75 6.61 -3.56 2.00
C PHE A 75 7.78 -4.00 2.89
N VAL A 76 8.86 -4.42 2.28
CA VAL A 76 10.11 -4.76 2.97
C VAL A 76 11.16 -3.71 2.62
N LEU A 77 11.97 -3.32 3.60
CA LEU A 77 13.03 -2.34 3.44
C LEU A 77 14.39 -3.03 3.43
N ASP A 78 15.17 -2.77 2.39
CA ASP A 78 16.59 -3.13 2.37
C ASP A 78 17.41 -2.15 3.23
N ARG A 79 17.10 -0.84 3.12
CA ARG A 79 17.76 0.26 3.85
C ARG A 79 16.75 1.11 4.60
N LEU A 80 17.13 1.56 5.79
CA LEU A 80 16.24 2.34 6.68
C LEU A 80 16.50 3.84 6.62
N ASP A 81 17.61 4.27 6.05
CA ASP A 81 18.10 5.67 6.12
C ASP A 81 17.03 6.66 5.64
N TYR A 82 16.35 6.33 4.53
CA TYR A 82 15.34 7.19 3.94
C TYR A 82 14.09 7.29 4.81
N MET A 83 13.65 6.17 5.39
CA MET A 83 12.47 6.14 6.26
C MET A 83 12.71 6.89 7.56
N VAL A 84 13.92 6.75 8.14
CA VAL A 84 14.33 7.48 9.36
C VAL A 84 14.36 8.98 9.07
N ARG A 85 15.00 9.39 7.97
CA ARG A 85 15.07 10.81 7.55
C ARG A 85 13.69 11.39 7.23
N GLY A 86 12.81 10.60 6.63
CA GLY A 86 11.44 11.00 6.32
C GLY A 86 10.59 11.29 7.55
N GLY A 87 10.89 10.68 8.70
CA GLY A 87 10.22 10.94 9.98
C GLY A 87 8.74 10.53 10.08
N ARG A 88 8.20 9.81 9.09
CA ARG A 88 6.78 9.36 9.06
C ARG A 88 6.59 7.93 9.55
N CYS A 89 7.67 7.23 9.89
CA CYS A 89 7.64 5.89 10.45
C CYS A 89 8.44 5.82 11.76
N SER A 90 7.86 6.26 12.86
CA SER A 90 8.47 6.22 14.19
C SER A 90 8.85 4.80 14.62
N ALA A 91 8.09 3.79 14.17
CA ALA A 91 8.37 2.40 14.44
C ALA A 91 9.70 1.92 13.83
N VAL A 92 10.12 2.47 12.67
CA VAL A 92 11.43 2.19 12.06
C VAL A 92 12.54 2.88 12.83
N SER A 93 12.31 4.13 13.24
CA SER A 93 13.28 4.89 14.06
C SER A 93 13.59 4.19 15.38
N ALA A 94 12.64 3.48 15.96
CA ALA A 94 12.80 2.71 17.19
C ALA A 94 13.63 1.42 17.03
N LEU A 95 13.91 0.97 15.79
CA LEU A 95 14.71 -0.25 15.55
C LEU A 95 16.19 -0.07 15.87
N GLY A 96 16.68 1.16 15.97
CA GLY A 96 18.09 1.47 16.28
C GLY A 96 19.06 1.21 15.12
N ALA A 97 20.33 1.51 15.33
CA ALA A 97 21.36 1.46 14.30
C ALA A 97 21.93 0.05 14.01
N ASN A 98 21.65 -0.96 14.83
CA ASN A 98 22.24 -2.30 14.72
C ASN A 98 21.35 -3.26 13.88
N LEU A 99 21.22 -2.95 12.59
CA LEU A 99 20.39 -3.73 11.65
C LEU A 99 21.19 -4.55 10.65
N LEU A 100 22.37 -5.05 11.04
CA LEU A 100 23.15 -5.96 10.20
C LEU A 100 22.28 -7.14 9.72
N GLN A 101 21.98 -7.18 8.41
CA GLN A 101 21.19 -8.22 7.76
C GLN A 101 19.74 -8.34 8.26
N LEU A 102 19.15 -7.26 8.81
CA LEU A 102 17.74 -7.21 9.16
C LEU A 102 16.97 -6.36 8.15
N HIS A 103 15.96 -6.94 7.56
CA HIS A 103 15.06 -6.29 6.62
C HIS A 103 13.66 -6.22 7.24
N PRO A 104 13.24 -5.05 7.76
CA PRO A 104 11.93 -4.93 8.37
C PRO A 104 10.83 -4.96 7.32
N GLY A 105 9.84 -5.79 7.55
CA GLY A 105 8.55 -5.75 6.88
C GLY A 105 7.65 -4.74 7.58
N ILE A 106 7.21 -3.76 6.82
CA ILE A 106 6.31 -2.70 7.26
C ILE A 106 4.93 -2.99 6.70
N GLU A 107 3.91 -2.75 7.48
CA GLU A 107 2.53 -2.74 7.01
C GLU A 107 1.83 -1.45 7.36
N VAL A 108 0.83 -1.10 6.58
CA VAL A 108 -0.08 0.00 6.87
C VAL A 108 -1.32 -0.59 7.53
N ALA A 109 -1.57 -0.17 8.75
CA ALA A 109 -2.73 -0.59 9.52
C ALA A 109 -3.42 0.63 10.10
N ASN A 110 -4.71 0.78 9.82
CA ASN A 110 -5.51 1.93 10.23
C ASN A 110 -4.84 3.27 9.88
N GLY A 111 -4.33 3.38 8.66
CA GLY A 111 -3.68 4.58 8.15
C GLY A 111 -2.26 4.85 8.68
N LYS A 112 -1.68 3.97 9.49
CA LYS A 112 -0.35 4.16 10.10
C LYS A 112 0.60 3.05 9.72
N MET A 113 1.88 3.37 9.57
CA MET A 113 2.93 2.36 9.37
C MET A 113 3.34 1.72 10.68
N ARG A 114 3.48 0.40 10.69
CA ARG A 114 4.07 -0.36 11.79
C ARG A 114 5.02 -1.44 11.28
N VAL A 115 5.99 -1.82 12.12
CA VAL A 115 6.83 -2.98 11.84
C VAL A 115 6.02 -4.24 12.14
N ALA A 116 5.69 -4.99 11.10
CA ALA A 116 4.96 -6.26 11.22
C ALA A 116 5.93 -7.40 11.55
N LYS A 117 7.07 -7.45 10.85
CA LYS A 117 8.06 -8.51 10.99
C LYS A 117 9.47 -8.01 10.71
N LYS A 118 10.45 -8.79 11.14
CA LYS A 118 11.88 -8.57 10.84
C LYS A 118 12.41 -9.81 10.12
N TYR A 119 12.74 -9.66 8.84
CA TYR A 119 13.38 -10.73 8.07
C TYR A 119 14.88 -10.68 8.26
N ARG A 120 15.54 -11.83 8.19
CA ARG A 120 17.01 -11.96 8.33
C ARG A 120 17.57 -12.84 7.24
N GLY A 121 18.69 -12.41 6.65
CA GLY A 121 19.41 -13.14 5.62
C GLY A 121 19.64 -12.31 4.37
N SER A 122 19.91 -12.97 3.22
CA SER A 122 20.05 -12.27 1.95
C SER A 122 18.74 -11.57 1.54
N TRP A 123 18.86 -10.50 0.79
CA TRP A 123 17.72 -9.71 0.31
C TRP A 123 16.71 -10.57 -0.43
N GLU A 124 17.14 -11.36 -1.39
CA GLU A 124 16.26 -12.25 -2.18
C GLU A 124 15.51 -13.26 -1.30
N ARG A 125 16.19 -13.86 -0.32
CA ARG A 125 15.54 -14.78 0.62
C ARG A 125 14.48 -14.07 1.46
N CYS A 126 14.78 -12.86 1.90
CA CYS A 126 13.83 -12.05 2.67
C CYS A 126 12.60 -11.69 1.86
N LEU A 127 12.76 -11.29 0.59
CA LEU A 127 11.66 -11.02 -0.32
C LEU A 127 10.78 -12.26 -0.55
N LYS A 128 11.39 -13.42 -0.86
CA LYS A 128 10.65 -14.67 -1.05
C LYS A 128 9.84 -15.06 0.20
N ASN A 129 10.43 -14.94 1.38
CA ASN A 129 9.75 -15.23 2.63
C ASN A 129 8.60 -14.24 2.90
N TYR A 130 8.82 -12.97 2.62
CA TYR A 130 7.81 -11.93 2.75
C TYR A 130 6.60 -12.21 1.84
N ILE A 131 6.83 -12.49 0.55
CA ILE A 131 5.76 -12.79 -0.42
C ILE A 131 4.96 -14.00 0.03
N LYS A 132 5.63 -15.09 0.39
CA LYS A 132 4.98 -16.30 0.89
C LYS A 132 4.11 -16.01 2.09
N GLU A 133 4.64 -15.30 3.09
CA GLU A 133 3.91 -14.99 4.31
C GLU A 133 2.67 -14.11 4.07
N ARG A 134 2.73 -13.23 3.07
CA ARG A 134 1.61 -12.35 2.73
C ARG A 134 0.51 -13.05 1.93
N LEU A 135 0.83 -14.11 1.18
CA LEU A 135 -0.10 -14.70 0.22
C LEU A 135 -0.39 -16.20 0.48
N GLU A 136 0.58 -16.96 1.00
CA GLU A 136 0.47 -18.43 1.05
C GLU A 136 -0.60 -18.87 2.06
N GLY A 137 -1.47 -19.78 1.63
CA GLY A 137 -2.54 -20.36 2.47
C GLY A 137 -3.67 -19.41 2.84
N ARG A 138 -3.71 -18.20 2.25
CA ARG A 138 -4.79 -17.23 2.48
C ARG A 138 -5.94 -17.46 1.51
N ASN A 139 -7.15 -17.48 2.03
CA ASN A 139 -8.41 -17.59 1.28
C ASN A 139 -9.31 -16.35 1.43
N ASP A 140 -8.82 -15.33 2.12
CA ASP A 140 -9.50 -14.08 2.39
C ASP A 140 -9.08 -12.94 1.47
N ILE A 141 -8.12 -13.19 0.56
CA ILE A 141 -7.63 -12.21 -0.41
C ILE A 141 -8.63 -12.07 -1.56
N ARG A 142 -8.98 -10.83 -1.90
CA ARG A 142 -9.68 -10.52 -3.15
C ARG A 142 -8.67 -10.57 -4.29
N SER A 143 -8.84 -11.52 -5.22
CA SER A 143 -7.88 -11.79 -6.30
C SER A 143 -8.01 -10.86 -7.51
N HIS A 144 -8.85 -9.82 -7.42
CA HIS A 144 -9.06 -8.91 -8.55
C HIS A 144 -7.77 -8.20 -8.98
N ARG A 145 -7.01 -7.62 -8.02
CA ARG A 145 -5.83 -6.81 -8.36
C ARG A 145 -4.76 -6.87 -7.28
N ILE A 146 -3.50 -6.94 -7.72
CA ILE A 146 -2.33 -6.77 -6.86
C ILE A 146 -1.32 -5.79 -7.46
N PHE A 147 -0.74 -4.93 -6.62
CA PHE A 147 0.41 -4.10 -6.98
C PHE A 147 1.70 -4.71 -6.47
N ILE A 148 2.71 -4.72 -7.33
CA ILE A 148 4.11 -5.00 -6.97
C ILE A 148 4.90 -3.73 -7.26
N THR A 149 5.24 -3.00 -6.20
CA THR A 149 5.97 -1.73 -6.27
C THR A 149 7.40 -1.93 -5.80
N TYR A 150 8.37 -1.44 -6.55
CA TYR A 150 9.79 -1.59 -6.24
C TYR A 150 10.59 -0.33 -6.55
N THR A 151 11.76 -0.20 -5.91
CA THR A 151 12.76 0.85 -6.17
C THR A 151 14.13 0.21 -6.30
N GLU A 152 14.95 0.68 -7.25
CA GLU A 152 16.38 0.29 -7.39
C GLU A 152 16.63 -1.23 -7.25
N THR A 153 15.67 -2.06 -7.66
CA THR A 153 15.75 -3.52 -7.56
C THR A 153 16.09 -4.08 -8.95
N PRO A 154 17.09 -4.97 -9.07
CA PRO A 154 17.44 -5.62 -10.33
C PRO A 154 16.22 -6.35 -10.95
N ASP A 155 16.08 -6.22 -12.27
CA ASP A 155 14.94 -6.78 -13.00
C ASP A 155 14.77 -8.29 -12.78
N GLU A 156 15.86 -9.04 -12.67
CA GLU A 156 15.83 -10.48 -12.41
C GLU A 156 15.12 -10.80 -11.09
N ILE A 157 15.41 -10.02 -10.04
CA ILE A 157 14.78 -10.18 -8.72
C ILE A 157 13.30 -9.82 -8.80
N VAL A 158 12.97 -8.74 -9.52
CA VAL A 158 11.57 -8.33 -9.72
C VAL A 158 10.78 -9.44 -10.43
N GLN A 159 11.34 -10.00 -11.51
CA GLN A 159 10.69 -11.08 -12.25
C GLN A 159 10.54 -12.36 -11.42
N GLU A 160 11.51 -12.71 -10.60
CA GLU A 160 11.37 -13.81 -9.64
C GLU A 160 10.25 -13.58 -8.62
N CYS A 161 10.11 -12.34 -8.11
CA CYS A 161 9.03 -11.99 -7.21
C CYS A 161 7.66 -12.09 -7.90
N VAL A 162 7.52 -11.57 -9.12
CA VAL A 162 6.30 -11.67 -9.92
C VAL A 162 5.91 -13.13 -10.17
N LYS A 163 6.89 -13.94 -10.56
CA LYS A 163 6.69 -15.37 -10.78
C LYS A 163 6.17 -16.05 -9.51
N LEU A 164 6.81 -15.77 -8.37
CA LEU A 164 6.42 -16.36 -7.09
C LEU A 164 5.00 -15.93 -6.68
N VAL A 165 4.62 -14.66 -6.88
CA VAL A 165 3.26 -14.17 -6.63
C VAL A 165 2.25 -14.97 -7.45
N ARG A 166 2.50 -15.15 -8.75
CA ARG A 166 1.62 -15.89 -9.66
C ARG A 166 1.55 -17.40 -9.37
N GLU A 167 2.60 -17.97 -8.78
CA GLU A 167 2.62 -19.38 -8.35
C GLU A 167 1.79 -19.61 -7.10
N ILE A 168 1.67 -18.60 -6.21
CA ILE A 168 0.96 -18.72 -4.93
C ILE A 168 -0.50 -18.31 -5.05
N ALA A 169 -0.80 -17.27 -5.82
CA ALA A 169 -2.15 -16.71 -5.93
C ALA A 169 -2.46 -16.28 -7.37
N ASP A 170 -3.68 -16.58 -7.80
CA ASP A 170 -4.19 -16.24 -9.13
C ASP A 170 -4.90 -14.90 -9.07
N PHE A 171 -4.17 -13.83 -9.43
CA PHE A 171 -4.72 -12.48 -9.52
C PHE A 171 -5.12 -12.17 -10.96
N ASP A 172 -6.32 -11.61 -11.15
CA ASP A 172 -6.81 -11.16 -12.46
C ASP A 172 -5.86 -10.10 -13.05
N GLU A 173 -5.38 -9.18 -12.19
CA GLU A 173 -4.50 -8.09 -12.59
C GLU A 173 -3.28 -7.98 -11.67
N VAL A 174 -2.08 -8.04 -12.25
CA VAL A 174 -0.79 -7.84 -11.56
C VAL A 174 -0.13 -6.59 -12.11
N ILE A 175 -0.15 -5.51 -11.35
CA ILE A 175 0.40 -4.21 -11.74
C ILE A 175 1.81 -4.04 -11.18
N LEU A 176 2.77 -3.88 -12.09
CA LEU A 176 4.15 -3.53 -11.75
C LEU A 176 4.32 -2.01 -11.82
N THR A 177 4.90 -1.42 -10.78
CA THR A 177 5.18 0.01 -10.74
C THR A 177 6.45 0.31 -9.97
N THR A 178 7.03 1.47 -10.22
CA THR A 178 8.19 1.99 -9.50
C THR A 178 7.79 3.15 -8.58
N ALA A 179 8.43 3.26 -7.43
CA ALA A 179 8.21 4.34 -6.46
C ALA A 179 9.47 5.23 -6.33
#